data_9e8bc52353311a54e56d778a42ed368a
#
_entry.id   9e8bc52353311a54e56d778a42ed368a
#
_cell.length_a   1.000
_cell.length_b   1.000
_cell.length_c   1.000
_cell.angle_alpha   90.00
_cell.angle_beta   90.00
_cell.angle_gamma   90.00
#
_symmetry.space_group_name_H-M   'P 1'
#
loop_
_entity.id
_entity.type
_entity.pdbx_description
1 polymer ?
#
loop_
_entity_poly.entity_id
_entity_poly.type
_entity_poly.pdbx_seq_one_letter_code
_entity_poly.pdbx_strand_id
1 'polypeptide(L)'
;MSIAYGIIAVISLCMVGTCVILDKKRDIWLLLVFASVSLCDLGYFMISISKVLDDALNSNRISYLGSVFLPFFLMMMVLRFCGIRHNSKLTVALAVLGIAMLTITTSPGILPIYYSTVDIEFVNGTTKLVREYGPLHLLYYVYLIGYMLSMIGVALYAIAKRKIKSRSHTVLLLCAVFCNIIIWLVEQFLPRGFEWLSVSYIITECLMLVIYRSMQKQGLLNHEEKTQSYNIFAIAF
;
A
#
# COMPACT_ATOMS: atom_id res chain seq x y z
N MET A 1 19.23 13.89 3.24
CA MET A 1 18.19 12.93 2.80
C MET A 1 17.27 12.51 3.95
N SER A 2 17.76 12.20 5.16
CA SER A 2 16.90 11.80 6.31
C SER A 2 15.82 12.83 6.64
N ILE A 3 16.13 14.13 6.54
CA ILE A 3 15.12 15.20 6.74
C ILE A 3 13.98 15.08 5.72
N ALA A 4 14.27 14.75 4.47
CA ALA A 4 13.23 14.58 3.44
C ALA A 4 12.30 13.40 3.78
N TYR A 5 12.84 12.26 4.18
CA TYR A 5 12.03 11.12 4.65
C TYR A 5 11.21 11.47 5.90
N GLY A 6 11.78 12.24 6.84
CA GLY A 6 11.05 12.73 8.02
C GLY A 6 9.86 13.63 7.65
N ILE A 7 10.04 14.55 6.71
CA ILE A 7 8.97 15.42 6.20
C ILE A 7 7.87 14.57 5.54
N ILE A 8 8.24 13.61 4.68
CA ILE A 8 7.31 12.71 4.00
C ILE A 8 6.51 11.91 5.03
N ALA A 9 7.16 11.30 6.02
CA ALA A 9 6.50 10.52 7.06
C ALA A 9 5.50 11.37 7.88
N VAL A 10 5.86 12.63 8.20
CA VAL A 10 4.95 13.56 8.88
C VAL A 10 3.76 13.92 7.98
N ILE A 11 3.98 14.20 6.70
CA ILE A 11 2.89 14.50 5.75
C ILE A 11 1.94 13.30 5.64
N SER A 12 2.47 12.09 5.45
CA SER A 12 1.67 10.86 5.36
C SER A 12 0.85 10.62 6.64
N LEU A 13 1.44 10.83 7.82
CA LEU A 13 0.71 10.74 9.08
C LEU A 13 -0.39 11.81 9.20
N CYS A 14 -0.14 13.04 8.77
CA CYS A 14 -1.15 14.09 8.70
C CYS A 14 -2.28 13.73 7.72
N MET A 15 -1.97 13.03 6.63
CA MET A 15 -2.99 12.55 5.68
C MET A 15 -3.90 11.48 6.31
N VAL A 16 -3.37 10.57 7.16
CA VAL A 16 -4.20 9.65 7.96
C VAL A 16 -5.16 10.45 8.86
N GLY A 17 -4.65 11.44 9.60
CA GLY A 17 -5.48 12.33 10.43
C GLY A 17 -6.56 13.07 9.61
N THR A 18 -6.18 13.60 8.46
CA THR A 18 -7.09 14.27 7.52
C THR A 18 -8.17 13.31 7.02
N CYS A 19 -7.80 12.07 6.68
CA CYS A 19 -8.74 11.03 6.27
C CYS A 19 -9.78 10.77 7.39
N VAL A 20 -9.34 10.60 8.63
CA VAL A 20 -10.23 10.38 9.78
C VAL A 20 -11.20 11.54 10.00
N ILE A 21 -10.72 12.78 9.89
CA ILE A 21 -11.56 14.00 10.09
C ILE A 21 -12.55 14.18 8.95
N LEU A 22 -12.11 13.99 7.72
CA LEU A 22 -12.94 14.25 6.53
C LEU A 22 -13.89 13.11 6.21
N ASP A 23 -13.54 11.87 6.54
CA ASP A 23 -14.40 10.71 6.29
C ASP A 23 -15.37 10.47 7.44
N LYS A 24 -16.47 11.22 7.44
CA LYS A 24 -17.57 11.07 8.42
C LYS A 24 -18.20 9.68 8.43
N LYS A 25 -18.06 8.90 7.37
CA LYS A 25 -18.65 7.56 7.22
C LYS A 25 -17.71 6.45 7.64
N ARG A 26 -16.45 6.79 7.96
CA ARG A 26 -15.40 5.86 8.40
C ARG A 26 -15.22 4.66 7.48
N ASP A 27 -14.84 4.94 6.22
CA ASP A 27 -14.45 3.91 5.29
C ASP A 27 -13.16 3.23 5.75
N ILE A 28 -13.31 2.02 6.30
CA ILE A 28 -12.18 1.27 6.83
C ILE A 28 -11.11 1.00 5.78
N TRP A 29 -11.49 0.72 4.53
CA TRP A 29 -10.53 0.41 3.47
C TRP A 29 -9.70 1.62 3.09
N LEU A 30 -10.34 2.80 3.00
CA LEU A 30 -9.63 4.06 2.76
C LEU A 30 -8.64 4.35 3.89
N LEU A 31 -9.09 4.23 5.14
CA LEU A 31 -8.22 4.43 6.30
C LEU A 31 -7.05 3.46 6.31
N LEU A 32 -7.26 2.18 5.99
CA LEU A 32 -6.20 1.17 5.93
C LEU A 32 -5.19 1.44 4.81
N VAL A 33 -5.61 1.97 3.66
CA VAL A 33 -4.68 2.42 2.61
C VAL A 33 -3.77 3.52 3.14
N PHE A 34 -4.33 4.56 3.77
CA PHE A 34 -3.56 5.68 4.32
C PHE A 34 -2.63 5.22 5.46
N ALA A 35 -3.13 4.38 6.36
CA ALA A 35 -2.30 3.80 7.41
C ALA A 35 -1.14 2.96 6.85
N SER A 36 -1.35 2.20 5.78
CA SER A 36 -0.31 1.41 5.13
C SER A 36 0.78 2.29 4.51
N VAL A 37 0.40 3.36 3.82
CA VAL A 37 1.36 4.33 3.28
C VAL A 37 2.16 4.98 4.39
N SER A 38 1.49 5.43 5.46
CA SER A 38 2.15 6.04 6.61
C SER A 38 3.15 5.09 7.28
N LEU A 39 2.84 3.79 7.37
CA LEU A 39 3.78 2.78 7.85
C LEU A 39 4.98 2.59 6.93
N CYS A 40 4.78 2.62 5.60
CA CYS A 40 5.87 2.57 4.64
C CYS A 40 6.84 3.75 4.83
N ASP A 41 6.31 4.97 4.84
CA ASP A 41 7.10 6.19 4.93
C ASP A 41 7.80 6.33 6.29
N LEU A 42 7.12 5.92 7.37
CA LEU A 42 7.72 5.85 8.71
C LEU A 42 8.89 4.84 8.72
N GLY A 43 8.72 3.68 8.11
CA GLY A 43 9.77 2.68 7.99
C GLY A 43 10.99 3.21 7.23
N TYR A 44 10.80 3.88 6.09
CA TYR A 44 11.89 4.51 5.33
C TYR A 44 12.59 5.61 6.13
N PHE A 45 11.83 6.44 6.85
CA PHE A 45 12.43 7.45 7.74
C PHE A 45 13.29 6.78 8.82
N MET A 46 12.76 5.77 9.50
CA MET A 46 13.48 5.06 10.57
C MET A 46 14.75 4.36 10.05
N ILE A 47 14.70 3.73 8.85
CA ILE A 47 15.90 3.20 8.19
C ILE A 47 16.93 4.30 8.01
N SER A 48 16.51 5.46 7.50
CA SER A 48 17.41 6.57 7.14
C SER A 48 18.20 7.16 8.31
N ILE A 49 17.71 6.97 9.55
CA ILE A 49 18.36 7.46 10.78
C ILE A 49 18.97 6.34 11.62
N SER A 50 18.79 5.07 11.27
CA SER A 50 19.34 3.91 11.95
C SER A 50 20.87 3.96 11.96
N LYS A 51 21.49 3.54 13.04
CA LYS A 51 22.95 3.51 13.20
C LYS A 51 23.52 2.09 13.21
N VAL A 52 22.69 1.11 13.49
CA VAL A 52 23.05 -0.31 13.55
C VAL A 52 22.10 -1.11 12.64
N LEU A 53 22.59 -2.28 12.20
CA LEU A 53 21.87 -3.14 11.26
C LEU A 53 20.52 -3.61 11.84
N ASP A 54 20.48 -3.97 13.11
CA ASP A 54 19.25 -4.48 13.75
C ASP A 54 18.13 -3.43 13.76
N ASP A 55 18.46 -2.17 14.03
CA ASP A 55 17.48 -1.07 13.98
C ASP A 55 16.98 -0.85 12.55
N ALA A 56 17.88 -0.92 11.57
CA ALA A 56 17.52 -0.79 10.16
C ALA A 56 16.64 -1.95 9.70
N LEU A 57 16.90 -3.19 10.15
CA LEU A 57 16.07 -4.35 9.85
C LEU A 57 14.68 -4.26 10.50
N ASN A 58 14.59 -3.82 11.75
CA ASN A 58 13.31 -3.60 12.42
C ASN A 58 12.49 -2.51 11.72
N SER A 59 13.15 -1.43 11.32
CA SER A 59 12.53 -0.35 10.53
C SER A 59 12.04 -0.84 9.16
N ASN A 60 12.82 -1.70 8.51
CA ASN A 60 12.45 -2.33 7.25
C ASN A 60 11.22 -3.25 7.41
N ARG A 61 11.08 -3.97 8.54
CA ARG A 61 9.88 -4.75 8.85
C ARG A 61 8.64 -3.88 8.97
N ILE A 62 8.75 -2.68 9.57
CA ILE A 62 7.66 -1.70 9.64
C ILE A 62 7.27 -1.24 8.23
N SER A 63 8.25 -0.92 7.37
CA SER A 63 7.98 -0.55 5.98
C SER A 63 7.27 -1.69 5.23
N TYR A 64 7.70 -2.95 5.39
CA TYR A 64 7.03 -4.09 4.76
C TYR A 64 5.64 -4.36 5.32
N LEU A 65 5.37 -4.07 6.57
CA LEU A 65 4.01 -4.15 7.12
C LEU A 65 3.05 -3.25 6.31
N GLY A 66 3.47 -2.05 5.97
CA GLY A 66 2.69 -1.16 5.10
C GLY A 66 2.64 -1.68 3.65
N SER A 67 3.79 -1.89 3.02
CA SER A 67 3.88 -2.18 1.58
C SER A 67 3.28 -3.52 1.15
N VAL A 68 3.27 -4.53 2.02
CA VAL A 68 2.63 -5.83 1.76
C VAL A 68 1.10 -5.71 1.80
N PHE A 69 0.53 -4.98 2.75
CA PHE A 69 -0.93 -4.87 2.84
C PHE A 69 -1.53 -3.79 1.93
N LEU A 70 -0.74 -2.81 1.48
CA LEU A 70 -1.20 -1.75 0.60
C LEU A 70 -1.92 -2.25 -0.66
N PRO A 71 -1.38 -3.19 -1.47
CA PRO A 71 -2.08 -3.68 -2.66
C PRO A 71 -3.37 -4.42 -2.34
N PHE A 72 -3.46 -5.12 -1.20
CA PHE A 72 -4.70 -5.72 -0.74
C PHE A 72 -5.77 -4.67 -0.45
N PHE A 73 -5.46 -3.62 0.31
CA PHE A 73 -6.42 -2.57 0.63
C PHE A 73 -6.81 -1.76 -0.61
N LEU A 74 -5.88 -1.51 -1.52
CA LEU A 74 -6.18 -0.89 -2.83
C LEU A 74 -7.13 -1.75 -3.65
N MET A 75 -6.94 -3.08 -3.67
CA MET A 75 -7.85 -4.02 -4.35
C MET A 75 -9.28 -3.92 -3.79
N MET A 76 -9.42 -3.83 -2.46
CA MET A 76 -10.72 -3.67 -1.81
C MET A 76 -11.37 -2.33 -2.21
N MET A 77 -10.58 -1.25 -2.31
CA MET A 77 -11.07 0.05 -2.80
C MET A 77 -11.49 -0.01 -4.27
N VAL A 78 -10.73 -0.69 -5.14
CA VAL A 78 -11.09 -0.88 -6.56
C VAL A 78 -12.41 -1.64 -6.69
N LEU A 79 -12.58 -2.76 -5.96
CA LEU A 79 -13.83 -3.52 -5.94
C LEU A 79 -15.01 -2.63 -5.55
N ARG A 80 -14.85 -1.80 -4.52
CA ARG A 80 -15.87 -0.87 -4.04
C ARG A 80 -16.21 0.20 -5.07
N PHE A 81 -15.21 0.84 -5.67
CA PHE A 81 -15.42 1.87 -6.69
C PHE A 81 -16.07 1.31 -7.96
N CYS A 82 -15.76 0.06 -8.29
CA CYS A 82 -16.40 -0.67 -9.37
C CYS A 82 -17.81 -1.18 -9.03
N GLY A 83 -18.28 -1.04 -7.78
CA GLY A 83 -19.60 -1.54 -7.35
C GLY A 83 -19.70 -3.07 -7.41
N ILE A 84 -18.57 -3.77 -7.23
CA ILE A 84 -18.52 -5.23 -7.26
C ILE A 84 -18.61 -5.76 -5.82
N ARG A 85 -19.68 -6.49 -5.55
CA ARG A 85 -19.82 -7.21 -4.28
C ARG A 85 -18.86 -8.39 -4.25
N HIS A 86 -18.17 -8.55 -3.15
CA HIS A 86 -17.26 -9.67 -2.89
C HIS A 86 -17.68 -10.42 -1.64
N ASN A 87 -17.35 -11.71 -1.60
CA ASN A 87 -17.61 -12.55 -0.44
C ASN A 87 -16.52 -12.31 0.64
N SER A 88 -16.88 -12.37 1.91
CA SER A 88 -15.95 -12.34 3.04
C SER A 88 -14.83 -13.39 2.91
N LYS A 89 -15.09 -14.54 2.28
CA LYS A 89 -14.09 -15.58 1.99
C LYS A 89 -12.94 -15.01 1.12
N LEU A 90 -13.25 -14.18 0.13
CA LEU A 90 -12.23 -13.54 -0.70
C LEU A 90 -11.36 -12.58 0.15
N THR A 91 -11.98 -11.75 0.98
CA THR A 91 -11.27 -10.83 1.87
C THR A 91 -10.32 -11.59 2.81
N VAL A 92 -10.79 -12.67 3.42
CA VAL A 92 -9.98 -13.53 4.30
C VAL A 92 -8.84 -14.18 3.52
N ALA A 93 -9.10 -14.73 2.34
CA ALA A 93 -8.07 -15.36 1.52
C ALA A 93 -6.95 -14.38 1.13
N LEU A 94 -7.32 -13.14 0.74
CA LEU A 94 -6.35 -12.09 0.41
C LEU A 94 -5.57 -11.62 1.64
N ALA A 95 -6.21 -11.54 2.81
CA ALA A 95 -5.54 -11.21 4.07
C ALA A 95 -4.53 -12.30 4.47
N VAL A 96 -4.91 -13.58 4.37
CA VAL A 96 -4.01 -14.73 4.64
C VAL A 96 -2.81 -14.71 3.69
N LEU A 97 -3.04 -14.42 2.40
CA LEU A 97 -1.96 -14.27 1.41
C LEU A 97 -1.02 -13.11 1.80
N GLY A 98 -1.56 -11.98 2.28
CA GLY A 98 -0.78 -10.86 2.80
C GLY A 98 0.06 -11.26 4.02
N ILE A 99 -0.53 -11.98 4.99
CA ILE A 99 0.19 -12.47 6.17
C ILE A 99 1.35 -13.41 5.77
N ALA A 100 1.09 -14.35 4.86
CA ALA A 100 2.13 -15.26 4.36
C ALA A 100 3.26 -14.47 3.67
N MET A 101 2.93 -13.47 2.86
CA MET A 101 3.92 -12.62 2.20
C MET A 101 4.70 -11.76 3.21
N LEU A 102 4.03 -11.22 4.23
CA LEU A 102 4.67 -10.47 5.31
C LEU A 102 5.70 -11.34 6.05
N THR A 103 5.36 -12.60 6.36
CA THR A 103 6.28 -13.54 7.02
C THR A 103 7.57 -13.73 6.19
N ILE A 104 7.45 -13.80 4.86
CA ILE A 104 8.60 -13.92 3.96
C ILE A 104 9.42 -12.63 3.95
N THR A 105 8.76 -11.48 3.77
CA THR A 105 9.46 -10.17 3.64
C THR A 105 10.09 -9.68 4.94
N THR A 106 9.63 -10.16 6.09
CA THR A 106 10.19 -9.81 7.41
C THR A 106 11.28 -10.77 7.90
N SER A 107 11.61 -11.82 7.13
CA SER A 107 12.63 -12.81 7.44
C SER A 107 14.10 -12.31 7.44
N PRO A 108 14.50 -11.20 6.78
CA PRO A 108 15.88 -10.70 6.80
C PRO A 108 16.41 -10.52 8.23
N GLY A 109 17.67 -10.94 8.42
CA GLY A 109 18.32 -11.00 9.74
C GLY A 109 18.00 -12.26 10.55
N ILE A 110 16.99 -13.07 10.15
CA ILE A 110 16.64 -14.36 10.79
C ILE A 110 16.92 -15.51 9.81
N LEU A 111 16.41 -15.41 8.59
CA LEU A 111 16.55 -16.41 7.54
C LEU A 111 16.96 -15.76 6.22
N PRO A 112 17.93 -16.33 5.45
CA PRO A 112 18.39 -15.75 4.19
C PRO A 112 17.50 -16.13 3.01
N ILE A 113 16.16 -16.11 3.20
CA ILE A 113 15.19 -16.54 2.18
C ILE A 113 14.70 -15.37 1.32
N TYR A 114 14.49 -14.19 1.91
CA TYR A 114 14.06 -13.00 1.19
C TYR A 114 15.24 -12.13 0.73
N TYR A 115 16.22 -11.87 1.64
CA TYR A 115 17.55 -11.38 1.30
C TYR A 115 18.58 -12.44 1.66
N SER A 116 19.53 -12.70 0.76
CA SER A 116 20.64 -13.63 1.02
C SER A 116 21.66 -12.99 1.97
N THR A 117 22.00 -11.72 1.71
CA THR A 117 22.84 -10.89 2.57
C THR A 117 22.18 -9.52 2.74
N VAL A 118 22.40 -8.90 3.90
CA VAL A 118 21.94 -7.54 4.17
C VAL A 118 22.93 -6.84 5.09
N ASP A 119 23.26 -5.60 4.73
CA ASP A 119 24.14 -4.74 5.52
C ASP A 119 23.65 -3.29 5.44
N ILE A 120 24.27 -2.40 6.17
CA ILE A 120 23.99 -0.95 6.15
C ILE A 120 25.16 -0.18 5.57
N GLU A 121 24.84 0.82 4.76
CA GLU A 121 25.80 1.78 4.20
C GLU A 121 25.41 3.20 4.62
N PHE A 122 26.39 4.00 5.02
CA PHE A 122 26.18 5.41 5.36
C PHE A 122 26.55 6.28 4.17
N VAL A 123 25.54 6.88 3.52
CA VAL A 123 25.74 7.75 2.34
C VAL A 123 25.16 9.13 2.64
N ASN A 124 26.01 10.17 2.63
CA ASN A 124 25.60 11.57 2.83
C ASN A 124 24.78 11.78 4.13
N GLY A 125 25.19 11.15 5.22
CA GLY A 125 24.52 11.26 6.52
C GLY A 125 23.17 10.54 6.61
N THR A 126 22.92 9.60 5.71
CA THR A 126 21.70 8.78 5.67
C THR A 126 22.08 7.31 5.60
N THR A 127 21.46 6.48 6.41
CA THR A 127 21.63 5.02 6.36
C THR A 127 20.77 4.42 5.26
N LYS A 128 21.36 3.48 4.52
CA LYS A 128 20.68 2.67 3.51
C LYS A 128 20.94 1.20 3.76
N LEU A 129 19.96 0.37 3.43
CA LEU A 129 20.12 -1.08 3.39
C LEU A 129 20.74 -1.50 2.05
N VAL A 130 21.92 -2.08 2.11
CA VAL A 130 22.54 -2.81 1.00
C VAL A 130 22.15 -4.26 1.11
N ARG A 131 21.55 -4.81 0.06
CA ARG A 131 20.94 -6.14 0.11
C ARG A 131 21.14 -6.90 -1.18
N GLU A 132 21.42 -8.18 -1.06
CA GLU A 132 21.33 -9.15 -2.14
C GLU A 132 20.05 -9.94 -2.02
N TYR A 133 19.41 -10.19 -3.14
CA TYR A 133 18.10 -10.85 -3.16
C TYR A 133 18.22 -12.34 -2.91
N GLY A 134 17.39 -12.87 -2.02
CA GLY A 134 17.27 -14.29 -1.74
C GLY A 134 16.30 -15.02 -2.69
N PRO A 135 16.18 -16.34 -2.56
CA PRO A 135 15.40 -17.18 -3.50
C PRO A 135 13.90 -16.85 -3.51
N LEU A 136 13.34 -16.38 -2.40
CA LEU A 136 11.92 -16.05 -2.31
C LEU A 136 11.60 -14.58 -2.63
N HIS A 137 12.60 -13.76 -2.97
CA HIS A 137 12.37 -12.37 -3.32
C HIS A 137 11.45 -12.20 -4.55
N LEU A 138 11.57 -13.10 -5.53
CA LEU A 138 10.72 -13.11 -6.72
C LEU A 138 9.23 -13.26 -6.39
N LEU A 139 8.88 -13.93 -5.29
CA LEU A 139 7.48 -14.09 -4.89
C LEU A 139 6.81 -12.74 -4.58
N TYR A 140 7.56 -11.78 -4.05
CA TYR A 140 7.02 -10.44 -3.81
C TYR A 140 6.66 -9.73 -5.13
N TYR A 141 7.46 -9.89 -6.18
CA TYR A 141 7.14 -9.35 -7.50
C TYR A 141 5.88 -10.00 -8.09
N VAL A 142 5.80 -11.33 -8.00
CA VAL A 142 4.61 -12.09 -8.43
C VAL A 142 3.37 -11.63 -7.66
N TYR A 143 3.51 -11.41 -6.36
CA TYR A 143 2.45 -10.88 -5.49
C TYR A 143 1.96 -9.51 -5.95
N LEU A 144 2.86 -8.54 -6.16
CA LEU A 144 2.49 -7.18 -6.61
C LEU A 144 1.86 -7.20 -8.01
N ILE A 145 2.46 -7.91 -8.96
CA ILE A 145 1.94 -8.04 -10.33
C ILE A 145 0.57 -8.74 -10.31
N GLY A 146 0.40 -9.77 -9.49
CA GLY A 146 -0.86 -10.47 -9.32
C GLY A 146 -1.99 -9.55 -8.85
N TYR A 147 -1.74 -8.69 -7.86
CA TYR A 147 -2.71 -7.67 -7.44
C TYR A 147 -3.00 -6.65 -8.55
N MET A 148 -1.96 -6.18 -9.24
CA MET A 148 -2.13 -5.24 -10.36
C MET A 148 -3.03 -5.83 -11.45
N LEU A 149 -2.73 -7.03 -11.93
CA LEU A 149 -3.51 -7.70 -12.97
C LEU A 149 -4.96 -7.95 -12.49
N SER A 150 -5.14 -8.31 -11.21
CA SER A 150 -6.46 -8.49 -10.62
C SER A 150 -7.26 -7.19 -10.59
N MET A 151 -6.65 -6.06 -10.21
CA MET A 151 -7.31 -4.73 -10.21
C MET A 151 -7.72 -4.31 -11.63
N ILE A 152 -6.86 -4.54 -12.63
CA ILE A 152 -7.18 -4.29 -14.03
C ILE A 152 -8.35 -5.17 -14.47
N GLY A 153 -8.29 -6.48 -14.20
CA GLY A 153 -9.34 -7.42 -14.55
C GLY A 153 -10.69 -7.04 -13.95
N VAL A 154 -10.70 -6.64 -12.66
CA VAL A 154 -11.90 -6.12 -11.98
C VAL A 154 -12.45 -4.89 -12.67
N ALA A 155 -11.59 -3.92 -13.00
CA ALA A 155 -12.02 -2.69 -13.65
C ALA A 155 -12.58 -2.96 -15.08
N LEU A 156 -11.89 -3.76 -15.88
CA LEU A 156 -12.36 -4.16 -17.21
C LEU A 156 -13.70 -4.91 -17.15
N TYR A 157 -13.84 -5.84 -16.22
CA TYR A 157 -15.12 -6.53 -15.98
C TYR A 157 -16.24 -5.56 -15.62
N ALA A 158 -15.96 -4.60 -14.73
CA ALA A 158 -16.95 -3.62 -14.32
C ALA A 158 -17.34 -2.67 -15.44
N ILE A 159 -16.39 -2.29 -16.32
CA ILE A 159 -16.65 -1.51 -17.54
C ILE A 159 -17.56 -2.30 -18.48
N ALA A 160 -17.19 -3.54 -18.78
CA ALA A 160 -17.94 -4.40 -19.71
C ALA A 160 -19.37 -4.66 -19.23
N LYS A 161 -19.57 -4.83 -17.92
CA LYS A 161 -20.90 -5.04 -17.31
C LYS A 161 -21.65 -3.76 -16.97
N ARG A 162 -21.13 -2.58 -17.33
CA ARG A 162 -21.69 -1.25 -17.02
C ARG A 162 -22.00 -1.05 -15.53
N LYS A 163 -21.22 -1.68 -14.64
CA LYS A 163 -21.40 -1.59 -13.18
C LYS A 163 -20.74 -0.37 -12.58
N ILE A 164 -19.82 0.27 -13.29
CA ILE A 164 -19.06 1.41 -12.78
C ILE A 164 -19.98 2.59 -12.56
N LYS A 165 -20.03 3.08 -11.32
CA LYS A 165 -20.79 4.27 -10.92
C LYS A 165 -20.17 5.56 -11.47
N SER A 166 -18.83 5.61 -11.57
CA SER A 166 -18.10 6.74 -12.17
C SER A 166 -16.84 6.25 -12.88
N ARG A 167 -16.86 6.31 -14.20
CA ARG A 167 -15.75 5.88 -15.07
C ARG A 167 -14.47 6.69 -14.81
N SER A 168 -14.60 8.01 -14.70
CA SER A 168 -13.45 8.89 -14.49
C SER A 168 -12.74 8.60 -13.19
N HIS A 169 -13.46 8.41 -12.08
CA HIS A 169 -12.85 8.11 -10.79
C HIS A 169 -12.15 6.75 -10.76
N THR A 170 -12.75 5.73 -11.39
CA THR A 170 -12.13 4.39 -11.48
C THR A 170 -10.86 4.42 -12.32
N VAL A 171 -10.88 5.10 -13.47
CA VAL A 171 -9.70 5.26 -14.34
C VAL A 171 -8.60 6.03 -13.60
N LEU A 172 -8.95 7.13 -12.93
CA LEU A 172 -7.96 7.93 -12.19
C LEU A 172 -7.30 7.14 -11.07
N LEU A 173 -8.08 6.33 -10.33
CA LEU A 173 -7.53 5.43 -9.31
C LEU A 173 -6.57 4.40 -9.91
N LEU A 174 -6.95 3.75 -11.01
CA LEU A 174 -6.08 2.80 -11.69
C LEU A 174 -4.80 3.47 -12.19
N CYS A 175 -4.89 4.66 -12.78
CA CYS A 175 -3.71 5.43 -13.20
C CYS A 175 -2.78 5.70 -12.00
N ALA A 176 -3.31 6.09 -10.84
CA ALA A 176 -2.49 6.31 -9.65
C ALA A 176 -1.78 5.03 -9.18
N VAL A 177 -2.48 3.89 -9.15
CA VAL A 177 -1.88 2.58 -8.82
C VAL A 177 -0.79 2.20 -9.84
N PHE A 178 -1.05 2.39 -11.13
CA PHE A 178 -0.08 2.12 -12.19
C PHE A 178 1.19 2.99 -12.06
N CYS A 179 1.02 4.29 -11.79
CA CYS A 179 2.15 5.20 -11.58
C CYS A 179 3.06 4.71 -10.45
N ASN A 180 2.50 4.28 -9.32
CA ASN A 180 3.29 3.73 -8.22
C ASN A 180 4.09 2.49 -8.63
N ILE A 181 3.48 1.58 -9.40
CA ILE A 181 4.17 0.37 -9.86
C ILE A 181 5.27 0.71 -10.87
N ILE A 182 5.01 1.64 -11.79
CA ILE A 182 6.02 2.09 -12.76
C ILE A 182 7.19 2.75 -12.02
N ILE A 183 6.94 3.64 -11.06
CA ILE A 183 7.99 4.27 -10.26
C ILE A 183 8.81 3.22 -9.52
N TRP A 184 8.16 2.27 -8.87
CA TRP A 184 8.83 1.18 -8.19
C TRP A 184 9.69 0.32 -9.14
N LEU A 185 9.19 -0.02 -10.35
CA LEU A 185 9.98 -0.74 -11.35
C LEU A 185 11.19 0.08 -11.83
N VAL A 186 11.00 1.37 -12.09
CA VAL A 186 12.08 2.27 -12.54
C VAL A 186 13.17 2.36 -11.46
N GLU A 187 12.79 2.43 -10.19
CA GLU A 187 13.74 2.46 -9.06
C GLU A 187 14.64 1.21 -8.98
N GLN A 188 14.20 0.05 -9.50
CA GLN A 188 15.06 -1.14 -9.54
C GLN A 188 16.26 -0.96 -10.49
N PHE A 189 16.17 -0.06 -11.47
CA PHE A 189 17.22 0.21 -12.47
C PHE A 189 18.02 1.48 -12.18
N LEU A 190 17.54 2.34 -11.28
CA LEU A 190 18.25 3.58 -10.91
C LEU A 190 19.25 3.32 -9.77
N PRO A 191 20.36 4.10 -9.72
CA PRO A 191 21.24 4.08 -8.56
C PRO A 191 20.45 4.41 -7.30
N ARG A 192 20.63 3.64 -6.24
CA ARG A 192 19.90 3.74 -4.97
C ARG A 192 20.21 5.05 -4.26
N GLY A 193 19.58 6.15 -4.71
CA GLY A 193 19.68 7.48 -4.12
C GLY A 193 18.58 7.72 -3.08
N PHE A 194 17.43 8.11 -3.57
CA PHE A 194 16.22 8.44 -2.80
C PHE A 194 15.08 7.52 -3.25
N GLU A 195 14.24 7.09 -2.31
CA GLU A 195 13.05 6.26 -2.60
C GLU A 195 11.91 7.16 -3.11
N TRP A 196 11.84 7.38 -4.43
CA TRP A 196 10.80 8.18 -5.08
C TRP A 196 9.39 7.62 -4.88
N LEU A 197 9.32 6.34 -4.58
CA LEU A 197 8.06 5.65 -4.28
C LEU A 197 7.32 6.31 -3.10
N SER A 198 8.04 6.77 -2.07
CA SER A 198 7.45 7.49 -0.93
C SER A 198 6.72 8.77 -1.36
N VAL A 199 7.30 9.53 -2.31
CA VAL A 199 6.65 10.74 -2.86
C VAL A 199 5.41 10.37 -3.67
N SER A 200 5.48 9.30 -4.47
CA SER A 200 4.35 8.85 -5.27
C SER A 200 3.18 8.34 -4.42
N TYR A 201 3.46 7.79 -3.25
CA TYR A 201 2.44 7.40 -2.28
C TYR A 201 1.65 8.60 -1.75
N ILE A 202 2.33 9.69 -1.37
CA ILE A 202 1.66 10.93 -0.94
C ILE A 202 0.75 11.49 -2.06
N ILE A 203 1.23 11.52 -3.30
CA ILE A 203 0.41 11.96 -4.45
C ILE A 203 -0.82 11.06 -4.60
N THR A 204 -0.65 9.76 -4.45
CA THR A 204 -1.75 8.79 -4.52
C THR A 204 -2.76 8.99 -3.39
N GLU A 205 -2.32 9.25 -2.16
CA GLU A 205 -3.20 9.58 -1.04
C GLU A 205 -4.03 10.82 -1.31
N CYS A 206 -3.41 11.90 -1.79
CA CYS A 206 -4.11 13.13 -2.17
C CYS A 206 -5.18 12.85 -3.25
N LEU A 207 -4.82 12.13 -4.30
CA LEU A 207 -5.76 11.75 -5.37
C LEU A 207 -6.91 10.89 -4.84
N MET A 208 -6.61 9.88 -4.01
CA MET A 208 -7.64 9.02 -3.42
C MET A 208 -8.61 9.80 -2.55
N LEU A 209 -8.11 10.75 -1.75
CA LEU A 209 -8.95 11.61 -0.93
C LEU A 209 -9.89 12.46 -1.78
N VAL A 210 -9.38 13.07 -2.86
CA VAL A 210 -10.16 13.87 -3.81
C VAL A 210 -11.23 13.02 -4.49
N ILE A 211 -10.86 11.85 -5.01
CA ILE A 211 -11.77 10.91 -5.67
C ILE A 211 -12.87 10.48 -4.70
N TYR A 212 -12.49 10.05 -3.51
CA TYR A 212 -13.42 9.57 -2.48
C TYR A 212 -14.42 10.66 -2.09
N ARG A 213 -13.95 11.87 -1.83
CA ARG A 213 -14.82 13.03 -1.51
C ARG A 213 -15.76 13.39 -2.66
N SER A 214 -15.26 13.36 -3.90
CA SER A 214 -16.09 13.61 -5.08
C SER A 214 -17.20 12.56 -5.21
N MET A 215 -16.87 11.29 -5.01
CA MET A 215 -17.85 10.19 -5.05
C MET A 215 -18.87 10.28 -3.91
N GLN A 216 -18.45 10.69 -2.71
CA GLN A 216 -19.37 10.94 -1.59
C GLN A 216 -20.37 12.05 -1.91
N LYS A 217 -19.89 13.20 -2.44
CA LYS A 217 -20.74 14.33 -2.81
C LYS A 217 -21.76 13.95 -3.91
N GLN A 218 -21.39 13.08 -4.83
CA GLN A 218 -22.27 12.59 -5.90
C GLN A 218 -23.22 11.47 -5.42
N GLY A 219 -23.18 11.07 -4.16
CA GLY A 219 -24.04 10.01 -3.63
C GLY A 219 -23.70 8.60 -4.14
N LEU A 220 -22.57 8.43 -4.84
CA LEU A 220 -22.18 7.19 -5.50
C LEU A 220 -21.77 6.07 -4.53
N LEU A 221 -21.45 6.40 -3.28
CA LEU A 221 -21.01 5.47 -2.24
C LEU A 221 -22.12 5.12 -1.22
N ASN A 222 -23.34 5.63 -1.38
CA ASN A 222 -24.34 5.67 -0.31
C ASN A 222 -25.12 4.37 -0.03
N HIS A 223 -25.01 3.32 -0.86
CA HIS A 223 -25.97 2.20 -0.80
C HIS A 223 -25.48 0.87 -0.19
N GLU A 224 -24.20 0.71 0.12
CA GLU A 224 -23.67 -0.62 0.50
C GLU A 224 -23.07 -0.72 1.92
N GLU A 225 -22.98 0.39 2.65
CA GLU A 225 -22.18 0.44 3.91
C GLU A 225 -22.81 -0.31 5.10
N LYS A 226 -24.13 -0.40 5.17
CA LYS A 226 -24.77 -1.01 6.34
C LYS A 226 -24.61 -2.53 6.45
N THR A 227 -24.47 -3.22 5.32
CA THR A 227 -24.47 -4.70 5.30
C THR A 227 -23.06 -5.30 5.39
N GLN A 228 -22.03 -4.63 4.86
CA GLN A 228 -20.65 -5.17 4.82
C GLN A 228 -19.86 -4.91 6.11
N SER A 229 -20.05 -3.76 6.73
CA SER A 229 -19.34 -3.43 7.99
C SER A 229 -19.75 -4.37 9.13
N TYR A 230 -21.03 -4.74 9.22
CA TYR A 230 -21.51 -5.67 10.22
C TYR A 230 -20.97 -7.11 10.04
N ASN A 231 -20.74 -7.54 8.79
CA ASN A 231 -20.24 -8.89 8.52
C ASN A 231 -18.76 -9.08 8.84
N ILE A 232 -17.94 -8.03 8.79
CA ILE A 232 -16.51 -8.12 9.11
C ILE A 232 -16.32 -8.22 10.63
N PHE A 233 -17.09 -7.48 11.41
CA PHE A 233 -17.05 -7.56 12.88
C PHE A 233 -17.70 -8.85 13.43
N ALA A 234 -18.69 -9.40 12.74
CA ALA A 234 -19.34 -10.67 13.15
C ALA A 234 -18.47 -11.92 12.92
N ILE A 235 -17.37 -11.82 12.14
CA ILE A 235 -16.42 -12.93 11.92
C ILE A 235 -15.24 -12.84 12.91
N ALA A 236 -15.04 -11.69 13.56
CA ALA A 236 -13.95 -11.46 14.52
C ALA A 236 -14.33 -11.76 15.97
N PHE A 237 -15.56 -12.16 16.24
CA PHE A 237 -16.10 -12.67 17.52
C PHE A 237 -16.83 -14.00 17.29
#